data_83e9861f463cb07e389a73ff0380f88f
#
_entry.id   83e9861f463cb07e389a73ff0380f88f
#
_cell.length_a   1.000
_cell.length_b   1.000
_cell.length_c   1.000
_cell.angle_alpha   90.00
_cell.angle_beta   90.00
_cell.angle_gamma   90.00
#
_symmetry.space_group_name_H-M   'P 1'
#
loop_
_entity.id
_entity.type
_entity.pdbx_description
1 polymer ?
#
loop_
_entity_poly.entity_id
_entity_poly.type
_entity_poly.pdbx_seq_one_letter_code
_entity_poly.pdbx_strand_id
1 'polypeptide(L)'
;MFRVEVFLVYIYAHFNSRRISLMKSNRTGLTYAGAGVNIEAGNKLIENIKPAAKKTSRSGVASGLGGFGALFDLKGAGFVDPILVSATDGVGTKLRIAIEAQKLDTIGIDLVAMCVNDLICQGAEPLFFLDYFATGNLDLAKGTKIINGIAEGCSISNCALIGGETAEMPGIYSGEDFD
;
A
#
# COMPACT_ATOMS: atom_id res chain seq x y z
N MET A 1 15.88 -15.23 6.86
CA MET A 1 15.11 -14.11 7.44
C MET A 1 13.65 -14.34 7.07
N PHE A 2 12.81 -14.74 8.02
CA PHE A 2 11.42 -15.11 7.73
C PHE A 2 10.56 -13.86 7.68
N ARG A 3 10.00 -13.54 6.52
CA ARG A 3 8.89 -12.59 6.40
C ARG A 3 7.61 -13.29 6.82
N VAL A 4 6.91 -12.72 7.78
CA VAL A 4 5.54 -13.11 8.11
C VAL A 4 4.65 -11.97 7.63
N GLU A 5 4.08 -12.11 6.45
CA GLU A 5 3.00 -11.22 5.99
C GLU A 5 1.68 -11.83 6.46
N VAL A 6 1.01 -11.17 7.41
CA VAL A 6 -0.28 -11.61 7.94
C VAL A 6 -1.37 -10.80 7.28
N PHE A 7 -2.09 -11.39 6.34
CA PHE A 7 -3.35 -10.83 5.84
C PHE A 7 -4.51 -11.32 6.71
N LEU A 8 -5.06 -10.41 7.53
CA LEU A 8 -6.29 -10.68 8.27
C LEU A 8 -7.47 -10.10 7.48
N VAL A 9 -8.31 -10.95 6.91
CA VAL A 9 -9.60 -10.55 6.34
C VAL A 9 -10.63 -10.57 7.47
N TYR A 10 -11.09 -9.40 7.92
CA TYR A 10 -12.16 -9.28 8.90
C TYR A 10 -13.52 -9.07 8.19
N ILE A 11 -14.51 -9.91 8.54
CA ILE A 11 -15.90 -9.69 8.16
C ILE A 11 -16.49 -8.66 9.13
N TYR A 12 -17.00 -7.55 8.59
CA TYR A 12 -17.60 -6.47 9.37
C TYR A 12 -18.93 -6.91 9.97
N ALA A 13 -18.97 -7.13 11.28
CA ALA A 13 -20.21 -7.20 12.05
C ALA A 13 -20.46 -5.83 12.70
N HIS A 14 -21.69 -5.35 12.67
CA HIS A 14 -22.14 -4.07 13.26
C HIS A 14 -21.58 -3.90 14.69
N PHE A 15 -20.68 -2.95 14.88
CA PHE A 15 -20.18 -2.61 16.21
C PHE A 15 -20.78 -1.28 16.68
N ASN A 16 -21.50 -1.32 17.79
CA ASN A 16 -22.05 -0.17 18.48
C ASN A 16 -20.88 0.61 19.14
N SER A 17 -20.70 1.89 18.77
CA SER A 17 -19.60 2.72 19.21
C SER A 17 -19.66 3.02 20.71
N ARG A 18 -18.83 2.34 21.53
CA ARG A 18 -18.47 2.84 22.85
C ARG A 18 -17.17 3.65 22.73
N ARG A 19 -17.24 4.93 23.10
CA ARG A 19 -16.07 5.81 23.21
C ARG A 19 -15.03 5.20 24.15
N ILE A 20 -13.86 4.86 23.63
CA ILE A 20 -12.68 4.56 24.44
C ILE A 20 -12.04 5.89 24.80
N SER A 21 -12.03 6.21 26.10
CA SER A 21 -11.31 7.37 26.64
C SER A 21 -9.81 7.06 26.63
N LEU A 22 -9.04 7.77 25.82
CA LEU A 22 -7.59 7.69 25.81
C LEU A 22 -7.02 8.39 27.06
N MET A 23 -6.45 7.63 27.97
CA MET A 23 -5.65 8.15 29.07
C MET A 23 -4.40 8.83 28.52
N LYS A 24 -4.22 10.13 28.80
CA LYS A 24 -2.98 10.86 28.53
C LYS A 24 -1.87 10.29 29.40
N SER A 25 -0.96 9.54 28.81
CA SER A 25 0.28 9.09 29.45
C SER A 25 1.32 10.21 29.34
N ASN A 26 1.66 10.81 30.48
CA ASN A 26 2.77 11.77 30.60
C ASN A 26 4.08 10.95 30.70
N ARG A 27 4.60 10.44 29.57
CA ARG A 27 5.91 9.78 29.51
C ARG A 27 6.87 10.68 28.76
N THR A 28 7.82 11.27 29.47
CA THR A 28 9.09 11.77 28.93
C THR A 28 9.87 10.55 28.44
N GLY A 29 9.68 10.15 27.19
CA GLY A 29 10.23 8.93 26.64
C GLY A 29 10.49 9.06 25.15
N LEU A 30 10.85 7.97 24.53
CA LEU A 30 11.10 7.82 23.10
C LEU A 30 9.97 8.43 22.26
N THR A 31 10.34 9.23 21.28
CA THR A 31 9.42 9.79 20.28
C THR A 31 9.68 9.15 18.93
N TYR A 32 8.70 9.14 18.04
CA TYR A 32 8.88 8.68 16.66
C TYR A 32 10.00 9.46 15.96
N ALA A 33 10.03 10.78 16.11
CA ALA A 33 11.11 11.60 15.55
C ALA A 33 12.48 11.25 16.13
N GLY A 34 12.57 10.98 17.44
CA GLY A 34 13.81 10.52 18.08
C GLY A 34 14.24 9.12 17.64
N ALA A 35 13.32 8.31 17.14
CA ALA A 35 13.57 7.01 16.55
C ALA A 35 13.87 7.07 15.04
N GLY A 36 13.88 8.27 14.43
CA GLY A 36 14.15 8.45 13.00
C GLY A 36 12.93 8.30 12.09
N VAL A 37 11.70 8.33 12.65
CA VAL A 37 10.45 8.22 11.88
C VAL A 37 9.78 9.58 11.77
N ASN A 38 9.44 10.00 10.54
CA ASN A 38 8.82 11.30 10.26
C ASN A 38 7.34 11.16 9.87
N ILE A 39 6.45 11.25 10.86
CA ILE A 39 5.00 11.14 10.67
C ILE A 39 4.46 12.19 9.69
N GLU A 40 5.00 13.42 9.70
CA GLU A 40 4.56 14.49 8.81
C GLU A 40 4.92 14.17 7.34
N ALA A 41 6.09 13.59 7.11
CA ALA A 41 6.50 13.14 5.79
C ALA A 41 5.55 12.03 5.28
N GLY A 42 5.20 11.05 6.12
CA GLY A 42 4.22 10.03 5.79
C GLY A 42 2.86 10.61 5.39
N ASN A 43 2.33 11.54 6.19
CA ASN A 43 1.07 12.22 5.88
C ASN A 43 1.14 13.00 4.56
N LYS A 44 2.26 13.68 4.30
CA LYS A 44 2.46 14.43 3.06
C LYS A 44 2.58 13.51 1.84
N LEU A 45 3.21 12.35 2.00
CA LEU A 45 3.24 11.34 0.94
C LEU A 45 1.82 10.91 0.57
N ILE A 46 0.97 10.59 1.55
CA ILE A 46 -0.43 10.24 1.30
C ILE A 46 -1.15 11.33 0.50
N GLU A 47 -1.00 12.59 0.88
CA GLU A 47 -1.61 13.70 0.12
C GLU A 47 -1.10 13.78 -1.33
N ASN A 48 0.20 13.56 -1.54
CA ASN A 48 0.81 13.59 -2.87
C ASN A 48 0.30 12.47 -3.79
N ILE A 49 0.00 11.28 -3.25
CA ILE A 49 -0.40 10.11 -4.03
C ILE A 49 -1.93 10.00 -4.22
N LYS A 50 -2.74 10.65 -3.40
CA LYS A 50 -4.22 10.65 -3.52
C LYS A 50 -4.73 10.91 -4.93
N PRO A 51 -4.22 11.90 -5.70
CA PRO A 51 -4.70 12.15 -7.06
C PRO A 51 -4.45 10.98 -8.01
N ALA A 52 -3.28 10.31 -7.89
CA ALA A 52 -2.93 9.16 -8.71
C ALA A 52 -3.80 7.94 -8.35
N ALA A 53 -3.94 7.64 -7.07
CA ALA A 53 -4.81 6.56 -6.61
C ALA A 53 -6.28 6.79 -7.02
N LYS A 54 -6.78 8.02 -6.94
CA LYS A 54 -8.15 8.36 -7.38
C LYS A 54 -8.40 8.07 -8.85
N LYS A 55 -7.39 8.21 -9.71
CA LYS A 55 -7.52 7.89 -11.15
C LYS A 55 -7.74 6.40 -11.41
N THR A 56 -7.30 5.53 -10.51
CA THR A 56 -7.50 4.08 -10.62
C THR A 56 -8.86 3.62 -10.14
N SER A 57 -9.72 4.52 -9.63
CA SER A 57 -11.00 4.18 -9.03
C SER A 57 -11.92 3.48 -10.02
N ARG A 58 -12.63 2.45 -9.55
CA ARG A 58 -13.60 1.67 -10.31
C ARG A 58 -14.85 1.38 -9.46
N SER A 59 -15.87 0.78 -10.10
CA SER A 59 -17.05 0.30 -9.39
C SER A 59 -16.67 -0.70 -8.30
N GLY A 60 -17.28 -0.56 -7.13
CA GLY A 60 -16.99 -1.36 -5.94
C GLY A 60 -16.04 -0.67 -4.93
N VAL A 61 -15.29 0.35 -5.32
CA VAL A 61 -14.46 1.10 -4.37
C VAL A 61 -15.36 1.89 -3.42
N ALA A 62 -15.33 1.54 -2.13
CA ALA A 62 -16.17 2.13 -1.09
C ALA A 62 -15.39 3.02 -0.09
N SER A 63 -14.08 3.13 -0.22
CA SER A 63 -13.23 3.99 0.61
C SER A 63 -12.11 4.63 -0.22
N GLY A 64 -11.56 5.75 0.27
CA GLY A 64 -10.35 6.37 -0.27
C GLY A 64 -9.13 6.09 0.60
N LEU A 65 -7.94 6.54 0.14
CA LEU A 65 -6.69 6.46 0.91
C LEU A 65 -6.75 7.25 2.21
N GLY A 66 -6.07 6.75 3.25
CA GLY A 66 -5.88 7.41 4.55
C GLY A 66 -6.70 6.80 5.69
N GLY A 67 -7.43 5.71 5.46
CA GLY A 67 -8.03 4.89 6.50
C GLY A 67 -7.10 3.76 6.97
N PHE A 68 -7.48 3.06 8.05
CA PHE A 68 -6.74 1.88 8.55
C PHE A 68 -7.01 0.62 7.73
N GLY A 69 -7.85 0.68 6.72
CA GLY A 69 -8.16 -0.42 5.82
C GLY A 69 -8.90 0.09 4.59
N ALA A 70 -8.97 -0.75 3.58
CA ALA A 70 -9.64 -0.46 2.34
C ALA A 70 -10.96 -1.24 2.25
N LEU A 71 -11.96 -0.62 1.66
CA LEU A 71 -13.28 -1.22 1.48
C LEU A 71 -13.59 -1.38 0.00
N PHE A 72 -13.95 -2.61 -0.39
CA PHE A 72 -14.40 -2.91 -1.74
C PHE A 72 -15.72 -3.68 -1.70
N ASP A 73 -16.74 -3.14 -2.32
CA ASP A 73 -18.09 -3.73 -2.40
C ASP A 73 -18.22 -4.57 -3.68
N LEU A 74 -18.09 -5.88 -3.54
CA LEU A 74 -18.22 -6.84 -4.64
C LEU A 74 -19.60 -6.79 -5.29
N LYS A 75 -20.65 -6.65 -4.49
CA LYS A 75 -22.01 -6.55 -5.00
C LYS A 75 -22.24 -5.24 -5.74
N GLY A 76 -21.73 -4.13 -5.20
CA GLY A 76 -21.72 -2.82 -5.85
C GLY A 76 -20.92 -2.80 -7.15
N ALA A 77 -19.92 -3.68 -7.28
CA ALA A 77 -19.17 -3.91 -8.51
C ALA A 77 -19.89 -4.82 -9.53
N GLY A 78 -21.05 -5.38 -9.17
CA GLY A 78 -21.88 -6.21 -10.05
C GLY A 78 -21.60 -7.72 -9.96
N PHE A 79 -20.77 -8.18 -9.03
CA PHE A 79 -20.50 -9.61 -8.85
C PHE A 79 -21.62 -10.29 -8.08
N VAL A 80 -21.98 -11.50 -8.51
CA VAL A 80 -22.99 -12.36 -7.87
C VAL A 80 -22.30 -13.62 -7.39
N ASP A 81 -22.26 -13.82 -6.08
CA ASP A 81 -21.65 -14.99 -5.41
C ASP A 81 -20.20 -15.28 -5.86
N PRO A 82 -19.29 -14.29 -5.83
CA PRO A 82 -17.94 -14.45 -6.31
C PRO A 82 -17.04 -15.22 -5.34
N ILE A 83 -16.04 -15.89 -5.89
CA ILE A 83 -14.88 -16.37 -5.13
C ILE A 83 -13.77 -15.33 -5.23
N LEU A 84 -13.21 -14.90 -4.09
CA LEU A 84 -12.06 -14.01 -4.06
C LEU A 84 -10.77 -14.81 -4.23
N VAL A 85 -9.91 -14.35 -5.12
CA VAL A 85 -8.53 -14.81 -5.28
C VAL A 85 -7.61 -13.72 -4.76
N SER A 86 -6.65 -14.07 -3.93
CA SER A 86 -5.65 -13.14 -3.40
C SER A 86 -4.26 -13.60 -3.84
N ALA A 87 -3.44 -12.66 -4.28
CA ALA A 87 -2.04 -12.86 -4.58
C ALA A 87 -1.21 -11.78 -3.89
N THR A 88 0.03 -12.11 -3.57
CA THR A 88 1.03 -11.18 -3.05
C THR A 88 2.37 -11.51 -3.68
N ASP A 89 3.07 -10.50 -4.15
CA ASP A 89 4.39 -10.63 -4.73
C ASP A 89 5.18 -9.34 -4.52
N GLY A 90 6.50 -9.42 -4.68
CA GLY A 90 7.40 -8.27 -4.71
C GLY A 90 8.04 -8.10 -6.09
N VAL A 91 8.74 -6.98 -6.27
CA VAL A 91 9.48 -6.73 -7.53
C VAL A 91 10.62 -7.73 -7.73
N GLY A 92 11.21 -8.20 -6.64
CA GLY A 92 12.37 -9.07 -6.65
C GLY A 92 13.68 -8.34 -6.96
N THR A 93 14.66 -9.04 -7.55
CA THR A 93 16.02 -8.52 -7.74
C THR A 93 16.13 -7.33 -8.70
N LYS A 94 15.13 -7.10 -9.56
CA LYS A 94 15.03 -5.89 -10.42
C LYS A 94 15.05 -4.60 -9.60
N LEU A 95 14.58 -4.65 -8.34
CA LEU A 95 14.59 -3.53 -7.44
C LEU A 95 16.00 -2.96 -7.24
N ARG A 96 17.01 -3.83 -7.12
CA ARG A 96 18.41 -3.41 -7.02
C ARG A 96 18.87 -2.62 -8.24
N ILE A 97 18.49 -3.05 -9.42
CA ILE A 97 18.82 -2.35 -10.68
C ILE A 97 18.14 -0.98 -10.70
N ALA A 98 16.86 -0.89 -10.30
CA ALA A 98 16.14 0.38 -10.25
C ALA A 98 16.78 1.38 -9.28
N ILE A 99 17.24 0.91 -8.12
CA ILE A 99 17.95 1.73 -7.13
C ILE A 99 19.28 2.24 -7.69
N GLU A 100 20.10 1.37 -8.25
CA GLU A 100 21.42 1.73 -8.81
C GLU A 100 21.31 2.65 -10.03
N ALA A 101 20.32 2.43 -10.88
CA ALA A 101 20.05 3.26 -12.05
C ALA A 101 19.26 4.56 -11.72
N GLN A 102 18.82 4.74 -10.47
CA GLN A 102 17.92 5.83 -10.04
C GLN A 102 16.65 5.95 -10.89
N LYS A 103 16.18 4.81 -11.43
CA LYS A 103 14.99 4.70 -12.29
C LYS A 103 13.84 4.12 -11.47
N LEU A 104 13.10 4.99 -10.77
CA LEU A 104 12.09 4.60 -9.79
C LEU A 104 10.65 4.76 -10.28
N ASP A 105 10.44 5.42 -11.40
CA ASP A 105 9.12 5.79 -11.93
C ASP A 105 8.37 4.61 -12.59
N THR A 106 9.08 3.54 -12.96
CA THR A 106 8.48 2.36 -13.61
C THR A 106 8.44 1.11 -12.75
N ILE A 107 9.19 1.10 -11.63
CA ILE A 107 9.29 -0.10 -10.80
C ILE A 107 7.96 -0.49 -10.14
N GLY A 108 7.08 0.49 -9.89
CA GLY A 108 5.73 0.23 -9.39
C GLY A 108 4.83 -0.48 -10.41
N ILE A 109 5.05 -0.26 -11.71
CA ILE A 109 4.36 -1.01 -12.78
C ILE A 109 4.76 -2.49 -12.71
N ASP A 110 6.06 -2.77 -12.52
CA ASP A 110 6.56 -4.14 -12.36
C ASP A 110 5.93 -4.83 -11.15
N LEU A 111 5.82 -4.14 -10.02
CA LEU A 111 5.18 -4.68 -8.81
C LEU A 111 3.73 -5.11 -9.07
N VAL A 112 2.94 -4.23 -9.67
CA VAL A 112 1.54 -4.55 -10.00
C VAL A 112 1.47 -5.71 -10.99
N ALA A 113 2.34 -5.73 -11.99
CA ALA A 113 2.38 -6.80 -12.98
C ALA A 113 2.69 -8.17 -12.35
N MET A 114 3.60 -8.25 -11.37
CA MET A 114 3.91 -9.49 -10.66
C MET A 114 2.65 -10.06 -9.98
N CYS A 115 1.93 -9.25 -9.21
CA CYS A 115 0.71 -9.67 -8.53
C CYS A 115 -0.43 -9.99 -9.52
N VAL A 116 -0.62 -9.16 -10.55
CA VAL A 116 -1.69 -9.32 -11.54
C VAL A 116 -1.50 -10.59 -12.38
N ASN A 117 -0.26 -10.92 -12.74
CA ASN A 117 0.02 -12.15 -13.48
C ASN A 117 -0.39 -13.40 -12.70
N ASP A 118 -0.18 -13.44 -11.40
CA ASP A 118 -0.61 -14.54 -10.54
C ASP A 118 -2.14 -14.68 -10.52
N LEU A 119 -2.87 -13.55 -10.42
CA LEU A 119 -4.32 -13.54 -10.49
C LEU A 119 -4.84 -14.05 -11.83
N ILE A 120 -4.24 -13.62 -12.94
CA ILE A 120 -4.63 -14.04 -14.29
C ILE A 120 -4.39 -15.54 -14.49
N CYS A 121 -3.31 -16.10 -13.94
CA CYS A 121 -3.06 -17.55 -13.98
C CYS A 121 -4.16 -18.35 -13.28
N GLN A 122 -4.87 -17.76 -12.32
CA GLN A 122 -6.05 -18.35 -11.67
C GLN A 122 -7.35 -18.04 -12.41
N GLY A 123 -7.32 -17.27 -13.49
CA GLY A 123 -8.51 -16.81 -14.23
C GLY A 123 -9.29 -15.71 -13.50
N ALA A 124 -8.65 -15.02 -12.56
CA ALA A 124 -9.28 -13.96 -11.77
C ALA A 124 -9.13 -12.58 -12.42
N GLU A 125 -10.12 -11.71 -12.22
CA GLU A 125 -10.08 -10.30 -12.59
C GLU A 125 -9.40 -9.49 -11.46
N PRO A 126 -8.38 -8.64 -11.75
CA PRO A 126 -7.83 -7.72 -10.77
C PRO A 126 -8.87 -6.68 -10.34
N LEU A 127 -9.16 -6.56 -9.05
CA LEU A 127 -10.19 -5.66 -8.54
C LEU A 127 -9.59 -4.46 -7.81
N PHE A 128 -8.70 -4.72 -6.87
CA PHE A 128 -8.04 -3.70 -6.06
C PHE A 128 -6.63 -4.11 -5.69
N PHE A 129 -5.83 -3.12 -5.34
CA PHE A 129 -4.43 -3.26 -4.94
C PHE A 129 -4.18 -2.56 -3.60
N LEU A 130 -3.37 -3.18 -2.77
CA LEU A 130 -2.83 -2.62 -1.53
C LEU A 130 -1.32 -2.71 -1.62
N ASP A 131 -0.63 -1.58 -1.58
CA ASP A 131 0.82 -1.54 -1.64
C ASP A 131 1.45 -1.62 -0.25
N TYR A 132 2.67 -2.14 -0.18
CA TYR A 132 3.53 -2.03 0.98
C TYR A 132 4.86 -1.45 0.54
N PHE A 133 5.18 -0.26 1.04
CA PHE A 133 6.42 0.43 0.76
C PHE A 133 7.21 0.64 2.06
N ALA A 134 8.42 0.10 2.14
CA ALA A 134 9.26 0.17 3.32
C ALA A 134 10.65 0.72 2.98
N THR A 135 11.15 1.63 3.80
CA THR A 135 12.46 2.27 3.62
C THR A 135 13.10 2.61 4.96
N GLY A 136 14.41 2.85 4.97
CA GLY A 136 15.11 3.30 6.18
C GLY A 136 14.83 4.76 6.55
N ASN A 137 14.61 5.60 5.53
CA ASN A 137 14.28 7.02 5.68
C ASN A 137 13.43 7.46 4.48
N LEU A 138 12.28 8.04 4.74
CA LEU A 138 11.32 8.39 3.70
C LEU A 138 11.75 9.63 2.92
N ASP A 139 12.15 9.43 1.66
CA ASP A 139 12.27 10.49 0.67
C ASP A 139 10.93 10.67 -0.06
N LEU A 140 10.28 11.81 0.15
CA LEU A 140 8.97 12.12 -0.42
C LEU A 140 8.95 12.09 -1.96
N ALA A 141 10.02 12.55 -2.61
CA ALA A 141 10.08 12.60 -4.06
C ALA A 141 10.21 11.19 -4.65
N LYS A 142 11.06 10.36 -4.04
CA LYS A 142 11.25 8.96 -4.44
C LYS A 142 9.99 8.14 -4.17
N GLY A 143 9.42 8.21 -2.96
CA GLY A 143 8.19 7.51 -2.61
C GLY A 143 7.03 7.89 -3.53
N THR A 144 6.86 9.19 -3.82
CA THR A 144 5.82 9.65 -4.76
C THR A 144 6.01 9.07 -6.16
N LYS A 145 7.25 8.99 -6.68
CA LYS A 145 7.52 8.39 -8.00
C LYS A 145 7.16 6.90 -8.03
N ILE A 146 7.57 6.15 -6.99
CA ILE A 146 7.32 4.72 -6.88
C ILE A 146 5.81 4.45 -6.86
N ILE A 147 5.07 5.14 -6.00
CA ILE A 147 3.63 4.92 -5.85
C ILE A 147 2.84 5.43 -7.06
N ASN A 148 3.29 6.46 -7.75
CA ASN A 148 2.72 6.85 -9.04
C ASN A 148 2.91 5.74 -10.09
N GLY A 149 4.04 5.05 -10.10
CA GLY A 149 4.25 3.86 -10.94
C GLY A 149 3.29 2.71 -10.59
N ILE A 150 3.02 2.48 -9.29
CA ILE A 150 2.01 1.52 -8.83
C ILE A 150 0.62 1.93 -9.36
N ALA A 151 0.23 3.20 -9.21
CA ALA A 151 -1.05 3.70 -9.71
C ALA A 151 -1.17 3.55 -11.25
N GLU A 152 -0.08 3.74 -11.98
CA GLU A 152 -0.06 3.50 -13.44
C GLU A 152 -0.27 2.01 -13.76
N GLY A 153 0.45 1.11 -13.09
CA GLY A 153 0.25 -0.34 -13.21
C GLY A 153 -1.19 -0.76 -12.90
N CYS A 154 -1.78 -0.19 -11.84
CA CYS A 154 -3.17 -0.38 -11.48
C CYS A 154 -4.13 0.10 -12.59
N SER A 155 -3.85 1.26 -13.19
CA SER A 155 -4.65 1.80 -14.29
C SER A 155 -4.59 0.89 -15.52
N ILE A 156 -3.40 0.39 -15.87
CA ILE A 156 -3.20 -0.54 -17.00
C ILE A 156 -3.98 -1.84 -16.79
N SER A 157 -4.01 -2.36 -15.57
CA SER A 157 -4.69 -3.63 -15.23
C SER A 157 -6.16 -3.46 -14.83
N ASN A 158 -6.73 -2.25 -14.93
CA ASN A 158 -8.09 -1.92 -14.48
C ASN A 158 -8.33 -2.31 -13.01
N CYS A 159 -7.33 -2.08 -12.17
CA CYS A 159 -7.29 -2.40 -10.75
C CYS A 159 -7.29 -1.11 -9.94
N ALA A 160 -8.01 -1.03 -8.83
CA ALA A 160 -8.05 0.19 -8.03
C ALA A 160 -6.99 0.16 -6.92
N LEU A 161 -6.11 1.16 -6.86
CA LEU A 161 -5.23 1.38 -5.71
C LEU A 161 -6.03 2.03 -4.58
N ILE A 162 -6.43 1.25 -3.59
CA ILE A 162 -7.39 1.68 -2.55
C ILE A 162 -6.82 1.76 -1.14
N GLY A 163 -5.58 1.34 -0.93
CA GLY A 163 -4.92 1.37 0.37
C GLY A 163 -3.49 0.88 0.28
N GLY A 164 -2.86 0.77 1.42
CA GLY A 164 -1.51 0.29 1.56
C GLY A 164 -0.87 0.76 2.85
N GLU A 165 0.43 0.56 2.96
CA GLU A 165 1.25 0.95 4.11
C GLU A 165 2.57 1.53 3.65
N THR A 166 2.97 2.65 4.26
CA THR A 166 4.34 3.17 4.13
C THR A 166 5.04 3.04 5.48
N ALA A 167 6.11 2.27 5.53
CA ALA A 167 6.87 2.01 6.74
C ALA A 167 8.26 2.65 6.69
N GLU A 168 8.58 3.48 7.69
CA GLU A 168 9.95 3.90 7.97
C GLU A 168 10.56 2.96 9.01
N MET A 169 11.62 2.26 8.63
CA MET A 169 12.30 1.28 9.47
C MET A 169 13.81 1.57 9.54
N PRO A 170 14.21 2.62 10.30
CA PRO A 170 15.62 2.99 10.48
C PRO A 170 16.46 1.79 10.98
N GLY A 171 17.59 1.54 10.34
CA GLY A 171 18.50 0.45 10.69
C GLY A 171 18.17 -0.91 10.07
N ILE A 172 17.05 -1.07 9.37
CA ILE A 172 16.73 -2.29 8.60
C ILE A 172 17.18 -2.13 7.15
N TYR A 173 16.89 -0.99 6.54
CA TYR A 173 17.33 -0.67 5.19
C TYR A 173 18.56 0.23 5.23
N SER A 174 19.53 -0.04 4.35
CA SER A 174 20.80 0.68 4.25
C SER A 174 20.76 1.69 3.11
N GLY A 175 21.25 2.90 3.36
CA GLY A 175 21.37 3.92 2.31
C GLY A 175 20.03 4.24 1.65
N GLU A 176 19.94 3.97 0.35
CA GLU A 176 18.73 4.21 -0.47
C GLU A 176 17.88 2.96 -0.69
N ASP A 177 18.16 1.88 0.03
CA ASP A 177 17.43 0.63 -0.11
C ASP A 177 15.98 0.78 0.38
N PHE A 178 15.10 0.12 -0.34
CA PHE A 178 13.66 0.04 -0.02
C PHE A 178 13.07 -1.26 -0.56
N ASP A 179 11.85 -1.55 -0.16
CA ASP A 179 11.09 -2.70 -0.63
C ASP A 179 9.60 -2.35 -0.71
#